data_db64e2f13157c8fffe25cf8cd78612ed
#
_entry.id   db64e2f13157c8fffe25cf8cd78612ed
#
_cell.length_a   1.000
_cell.length_b   1.000
_cell.length_c   1.000
_cell.angle_alpha   90.00
_cell.angle_beta   90.00
_cell.angle_gamma   90.00
#
_symmetry.space_group_name_H-M   'P 1'
#
loop_
_entity.id
_entity.type
_entity.pdbx_description
1 polymer ?
#
loop_
_entity_poly.entity_id
_entity_poly.type
_entity_poly.pdbx_seq_one_letter_code
_entity_poly.pdbx_strand_id
1 'polypeptide(L)'
;RCGMAQSAMGPFYCPPDKTIFLDTGFFREVETRFRGCSGNACKFTAAYIIAHEAGHHIQNLLGIIPRVNRLQQQAGSKAEANALQVKVELQADCLSGVWVNREEKKRPGFLEAGDIDAALTTANAIGDDTLQRQATGRVVPDSFTHGSAAQRKQWFMTGYQQGTVQACNTFGGG
;
A
#
# COMPACT_ATOMS: atom_id res chain seq x y z
N ARG A 1 20.14 7.99 3.38
CA ARG A 1 19.95 6.79 4.23
C ARG A 1 18.71 6.97 5.09
N CYS A 2 17.87 5.93 5.20
CA CYS A 2 16.61 5.98 5.98
C CYS A 2 16.80 5.71 7.48
N GLY A 3 18.03 5.76 8.00
CA GLY A 3 18.31 5.46 9.40
C GLY A 3 18.32 3.96 9.71
N MET A 4 18.16 3.62 10.98
CA MET A 4 18.07 2.21 11.41
C MET A 4 16.64 1.71 11.22
N ALA A 5 16.49 0.65 10.42
CA ALA A 5 15.24 -0.09 10.30
C ALA A 5 14.98 -0.88 11.59
N GLN A 6 13.76 -0.78 12.12
CA GLN A 6 13.30 -1.55 13.27
C GLN A 6 12.14 -2.45 12.87
N SER A 7 12.08 -3.66 13.38
CA SER A 7 11.02 -4.65 13.10
C SER A 7 9.60 -4.09 13.32
N ALA A 8 9.43 -3.20 14.31
CA ALA A 8 8.16 -2.56 14.59
C ALA A 8 7.65 -1.63 13.47
N MET A 9 8.50 -1.26 12.50
CA MET A 9 8.10 -0.40 11.37
C MET A 9 7.38 -1.17 10.26
N GLY A 10 7.43 -2.51 10.28
CA GLY A 10 6.94 -3.33 9.18
C GLY A 10 7.79 -3.21 7.91
N PRO A 11 7.34 -3.76 6.79
CA PRO A 11 7.95 -3.55 5.48
C PRO A 11 7.90 -2.08 5.08
N PHE A 12 8.99 -1.58 4.46
CA PHE A 12 9.01 -0.24 3.90
C PHE A 12 10.04 -0.09 2.77
N TYR A 13 9.79 0.87 1.89
CA TYR A 13 10.73 1.30 0.86
C TYR A 13 11.52 2.53 1.31
N CYS A 14 12.83 2.50 1.12
CA CYS A 14 13.73 3.63 1.37
C CYS A 14 14.11 4.33 0.04
N PRO A 15 13.54 5.51 -0.29
CA PRO A 15 13.78 6.18 -1.56
C PRO A 15 15.25 6.56 -1.82
N PRO A 16 16.01 7.12 -0.84
CA PRO A 16 17.42 7.46 -1.07
C PRO A 16 18.30 6.25 -1.37
N ASP A 17 18.06 5.13 -0.71
CA ASP A 17 18.84 3.90 -0.86
C ASP A 17 18.28 2.97 -1.95
N LYS A 18 17.10 3.28 -2.49
CA LYS A 18 16.36 2.48 -3.48
C LYS A 18 16.20 1.01 -3.03
N THR A 19 15.98 0.82 -1.75
CA THR A 19 15.97 -0.51 -1.11
C THR A 19 14.64 -0.75 -0.40
N ILE A 20 14.08 -1.95 -0.55
CA ILE A 20 12.94 -2.42 0.23
C ILE A 20 13.48 -3.17 1.44
N PHE A 21 13.04 -2.81 2.63
CA PHE A 21 13.35 -3.47 3.89
C PHE A 21 12.16 -4.34 4.30
N LEU A 22 12.42 -5.59 4.58
CA LEU A 22 11.41 -6.57 4.95
C LEU A 22 11.80 -7.23 6.27
N ASP A 23 10.88 -7.24 7.22
CA ASP A 23 10.98 -8.10 8.39
C ASP A 23 10.06 -9.31 8.19
N THR A 24 10.64 -10.50 8.19
CA THR A 24 9.88 -11.74 8.03
C THR A 24 8.93 -12.01 9.20
N GLY A 25 9.19 -11.44 10.38
CA GLY A 25 8.29 -11.48 11.55
C GLY A 25 6.95 -10.81 11.28
N PHE A 26 6.95 -9.72 10.49
CA PHE A 26 5.75 -8.99 10.13
C PHE A 26 4.70 -9.86 9.39
N PHE A 27 5.14 -10.75 8.52
CA PHE A 27 4.20 -11.63 7.80
C PHE A 27 3.45 -12.59 8.73
N ARG A 28 4.08 -13.00 9.85
CA ARG A 28 3.39 -13.75 10.92
C ARG A 28 2.38 -12.89 11.66
N GLU A 29 2.64 -11.61 11.85
CA GLU A 29 1.67 -10.68 12.44
C GLU A 29 0.47 -10.46 11.51
N VAL A 30 0.66 -10.42 10.21
CA VAL A 30 -0.43 -10.34 9.23
C VAL A 30 -1.38 -11.53 9.37
N GLU A 31 -0.84 -12.72 9.56
CA GLU A 31 -1.63 -13.94 9.75
C GLU A 31 -2.34 -13.96 11.11
N THR A 32 -1.63 -13.64 12.19
CA THR A 32 -2.11 -13.86 13.56
C THR A 32 -2.85 -12.67 14.14
N ARG A 33 -2.29 -11.46 14.03
CA ARG A 33 -2.81 -10.24 14.66
C ARG A 33 -3.85 -9.54 13.78
N PHE A 34 -3.53 -9.37 12.50
CA PHE A 34 -4.42 -8.66 11.56
C PHE A 34 -5.45 -9.58 10.93
N ARG A 35 -5.30 -10.90 11.07
CA ARG A 35 -6.15 -11.91 10.42
C ARG A 35 -6.35 -11.61 8.91
N GLY A 36 -5.33 -11.05 8.29
CA GLY A 36 -5.37 -10.62 6.90
C GLY A 36 -5.37 -11.78 5.91
N CYS A 37 -4.92 -12.96 6.35
CA CYS A 37 -4.85 -14.15 5.53
C CYS A 37 -4.92 -15.43 6.37
N SER A 38 -5.12 -16.57 5.71
CA SER A 38 -4.97 -17.91 6.31
C SER A 38 -4.40 -18.90 5.29
N GLY A 39 -3.57 -19.81 5.75
CA GLY A 39 -3.00 -20.87 4.90
C GLY A 39 -2.24 -20.33 3.67
N ASN A 40 -2.53 -20.86 2.48
CA ASN A 40 -1.84 -20.48 1.24
C ASN A 40 -2.09 -19.03 0.81
N ALA A 41 -3.22 -18.42 1.16
CA ALA A 41 -3.51 -17.02 0.86
C ALA A 41 -2.51 -16.06 1.53
N CYS A 42 -1.81 -16.49 2.61
CA CYS A 42 -0.76 -15.68 3.23
C CYS A 42 0.46 -15.48 2.33
N LYS A 43 0.75 -16.41 1.44
CA LYS A 43 1.83 -16.25 0.45
C LYS A 43 1.49 -15.14 -0.54
N PHE A 44 0.26 -15.13 -1.03
CA PHE A 44 -0.21 -14.07 -1.92
C PHE A 44 -0.26 -12.71 -1.20
N THR A 45 -0.73 -12.67 0.05
CA THR A 45 -0.74 -11.47 0.87
C THR A 45 0.68 -10.91 1.07
N ALA A 46 1.66 -11.77 1.33
CA ALA A 46 3.06 -11.35 1.40
C ALA A 46 3.56 -10.77 0.06
N ALA A 47 3.21 -11.41 -1.06
CA ALA A 47 3.55 -10.93 -2.40
C ALA A 47 2.88 -9.56 -2.70
N TYR A 48 1.63 -9.36 -2.30
CA TYR A 48 0.93 -8.08 -2.40
C TYR A 48 1.66 -6.97 -1.63
N ILE A 49 2.07 -7.23 -0.39
CA ILE A 49 2.80 -6.25 0.43
C ILE A 49 4.13 -5.89 -0.23
N ILE A 50 4.89 -6.88 -0.72
CA ILE A 50 6.14 -6.64 -1.44
C ILE A 50 5.90 -5.83 -2.72
N ALA A 51 4.83 -6.13 -3.46
CA ALA A 51 4.45 -5.39 -4.66
C ALA A 51 4.06 -3.94 -4.35
N HIS A 52 3.44 -3.67 -3.19
CA HIS A 52 3.15 -2.31 -2.71
C HIS A 52 4.46 -1.53 -2.48
N GLU A 53 5.44 -2.11 -1.79
CA GLU A 53 6.75 -1.47 -1.59
C GLU A 53 7.51 -1.27 -2.92
N ALA A 54 7.38 -2.21 -3.86
CA ALA A 54 7.91 -2.04 -5.22
C ALA A 54 7.18 -0.91 -5.98
N GLY A 55 5.90 -0.69 -5.69
CA GLY A 55 5.13 0.47 -6.16
C GLY A 55 5.77 1.79 -5.75
N HIS A 56 6.23 1.92 -4.50
CA HIS A 56 6.98 3.09 -4.04
C HIS A 56 8.31 3.26 -4.78
N HIS A 57 8.98 2.16 -5.13
CA HIS A 57 10.18 2.25 -5.96
C HIS A 57 9.87 2.80 -7.36
N ILE A 58 8.81 2.34 -8.00
CA ILE A 58 8.35 2.88 -9.29
C ILE A 58 8.02 4.37 -9.17
N GLN A 59 7.29 4.80 -8.15
CA GLN A 59 6.98 6.19 -7.89
C GLN A 59 8.25 7.05 -7.72
N ASN A 60 9.26 6.52 -7.05
CA ASN A 60 10.54 7.20 -6.87
C ASN A 60 11.26 7.37 -8.21
N LEU A 61 11.30 6.33 -9.04
CA LEU A 61 11.91 6.37 -10.38
C LEU A 61 11.19 7.35 -11.32
N LEU A 62 9.87 7.44 -11.21
CA LEU A 62 9.03 8.38 -11.99
C LEU A 62 9.06 9.81 -11.45
N GLY A 63 9.81 10.08 -10.37
CA GLY A 63 9.92 11.40 -9.75
C GLY A 63 8.69 11.84 -8.96
N ILE A 64 7.73 10.95 -8.73
CA ILE A 64 6.49 11.24 -7.99
C ILE A 64 6.82 11.52 -6.51
N ILE A 65 7.56 10.64 -5.84
CA ILE A 65 7.94 10.83 -4.43
C ILE A 65 8.72 12.14 -4.23
N PRO A 66 9.79 12.46 -5.00
CA PRO A 66 10.47 13.75 -4.87
C PRO A 66 9.56 14.96 -5.09
N ARG A 67 8.60 14.88 -6.01
CA ARG A 67 7.61 15.94 -6.24
C ARG A 67 6.68 16.11 -5.04
N VAL A 68 6.14 15.00 -4.53
CA VAL A 68 5.23 15.03 -3.37
C VAL A 68 5.94 15.57 -2.13
N ASN A 69 7.18 15.18 -1.87
CA ASN A 69 7.96 15.72 -0.75
C ASN A 69 8.09 17.24 -0.81
N ARG A 70 8.31 17.81 -2.01
CA ARG A 70 8.33 19.28 -2.17
C ARG A 70 6.97 19.91 -1.89
N LEU A 71 5.88 19.32 -2.38
CA LEU A 71 4.54 19.80 -2.11
C LEU A 71 4.16 19.73 -0.63
N GLN A 72 4.57 18.66 0.05
CA GLN A 72 4.36 18.51 1.49
C GLN A 72 5.10 19.57 2.30
N GLN A 73 6.31 19.96 1.89
CA GLN A 73 7.08 21.05 2.52
C GLN A 73 6.43 22.42 2.31
N GLN A 74 5.62 22.58 1.26
CA GLN A 74 4.89 23.82 0.92
C GLN A 74 3.44 23.80 1.44
N ALA A 75 2.98 22.68 1.98
CA ALA A 75 1.61 22.53 2.46
C ALA A 75 1.28 23.53 3.58
N GLY A 76 0.11 24.13 3.51
CA GLY A 76 -0.38 25.10 4.50
C GLY A 76 -0.79 24.46 5.83
N SER A 77 -0.94 23.14 5.87
CA SER A 77 -1.35 22.40 7.06
C SER A 77 -0.82 20.96 7.04
N LYS A 78 -0.80 20.32 8.22
CA LYS A 78 -0.48 18.90 8.35
C LYS A 78 -1.52 18.02 7.63
N ALA A 79 -2.79 18.41 7.65
CA ALA A 79 -3.85 17.70 6.95
C ALA A 79 -3.62 17.67 5.44
N GLU A 80 -3.20 18.79 4.86
CA GLU A 80 -2.85 18.87 3.43
C GLU A 80 -1.63 18.01 3.10
N ALA A 81 -0.59 18.06 3.91
CA ALA A 81 0.58 17.19 3.76
C ALA A 81 0.21 15.70 3.86
N ASN A 82 -0.65 15.32 4.81
CA ASN A 82 -1.15 13.95 4.97
C ASN A 82 -1.99 13.51 3.75
N ALA A 83 -2.84 14.39 3.22
CA ALA A 83 -3.64 14.09 2.03
C ALA A 83 -2.76 13.78 0.80
N LEU A 84 -1.62 14.46 0.66
CA LEU A 84 -0.63 14.15 -0.38
C LEU A 84 0.02 12.78 -0.15
N GLN A 85 0.34 12.44 1.11
CA GLN A 85 0.87 11.12 1.45
C GLN A 85 -0.13 10.00 1.13
N VAL A 86 -1.40 10.17 1.50
CA VAL A 86 -2.46 9.21 1.16
C VAL A 86 -2.50 8.93 -0.34
N LYS A 87 -2.36 9.94 -1.20
CA LYS A 87 -2.33 9.73 -2.66
C LYS A 87 -1.14 8.86 -3.11
N VAL A 88 0.02 8.98 -2.46
CA VAL A 88 1.18 8.13 -2.72
C VAL A 88 0.88 6.67 -2.35
N GLU A 89 0.31 6.46 -1.17
CA GLU A 89 -0.03 5.10 -0.69
C GLU A 89 -1.08 4.41 -1.58
N LEU A 90 -2.16 5.12 -1.90
CA LEU A 90 -3.21 4.61 -2.78
C LEU A 90 -2.70 4.29 -4.19
N GLN A 91 -1.73 5.06 -4.70
CA GLN A 91 -1.09 4.76 -5.97
C GLN A 91 -0.24 3.49 -5.88
N ALA A 92 0.47 3.26 -4.77
CA ALA A 92 1.21 2.02 -4.54
C ALA A 92 0.28 0.81 -4.47
N ASP A 93 -0.89 0.92 -3.82
CA ASP A 93 -1.92 -0.12 -3.83
C ASP A 93 -2.42 -0.41 -5.26
N CYS A 94 -2.67 0.62 -6.05
CA CYS A 94 -3.06 0.47 -7.45
C CYS A 94 -1.98 -0.24 -8.28
N LEU A 95 -0.72 0.16 -8.13
CA LEU A 95 0.42 -0.45 -8.83
C LEU A 95 0.59 -1.94 -8.45
N SER A 96 0.33 -2.30 -7.19
CA SER A 96 0.30 -3.70 -6.77
C SER A 96 -0.83 -4.49 -7.46
N GLY A 97 -2.00 -3.89 -7.62
CA GLY A 97 -3.11 -4.46 -8.41
C GLY A 97 -2.75 -4.66 -9.88
N VAL A 98 -2.05 -3.70 -10.50
CA VAL A 98 -1.53 -3.82 -11.88
C VAL A 98 -0.56 -5.01 -11.99
N TRP A 99 0.32 -5.18 -11.01
CA TRP A 99 1.23 -6.31 -10.97
C TRP A 99 0.47 -7.63 -10.95
N VAL A 100 -0.52 -7.78 -10.07
CA VAL A 100 -1.37 -8.98 -9.98
C VAL A 100 -2.07 -9.29 -11.30
N ASN A 101 -2.66 -8.28 -11.95
CA ASN A 101 -3.29 -8.44 -13.28
C ASN A 101 -2.31 -8.99 -14.32
N ARG A 102 -1.08 -8.49 -14.32
CA ARG A 102 -0.06 -8.87 -15.30
C ARG A 102 0.51 -10.26 -15.03
N GLU A 103 0.67 -10.63 -13.76
CA GLU A 103 1.14 -11.98 -13.41
C GLU A 103 0.08 -13.02 -13.75
N GLU A 104 -1.20 -12.76 -13.52
CA GLU A 104 -2.29 -13.67 -13.91
C GLU A 104 -2.34 -13.85 -15.44
N LYS A 105 -2.12 -12.79 -16.22
CA LYS A 105 -2.06 -12.89 -17.68
C LYS A 105 -0.85 -13.66 -18.20
N LYS A 106 0.29 -13.56 -17.52
CA LYS A 106 1.52 -14.30 -17.89
C LYS A 106 1.46 -15.76 -17.47
N ARG A 107 0.84 -16.05 -16.35
CA ARG A 107 0.76 -17.36 -15.73
C ARG A 107 -0.69 -17.64 -15.34
N PRO A 108 -1.53 -18.06 -16.29
CA PRO A 108 -2.90 -18.42 -15.96
C PRO A 108 -2.94 -19.44 -14.82
N GLY A 109 -3.73 -19.16 -13.78
CA GLY A 109 -3.75 -19.94 -12.55
C GLY A 109 -2.71 -19.49 -11.52
N PHE A 110 -2.07 -18.32 -11.70
CA PHE A 110 -1.24 -17.70 -10.67
C PHE A 110 -2.07 -17.32 -9.44
N LEU A 111 -3.31 -16.87 -9.65
CA LEU A 111 -4.26 -16.59 -8.60
C LEU A 111 -5.04 -17.84 -8.23
N GLU A 112 -5.11 -18.13 -6.94
CA GLU A 112 -6.01 -19.12 -6.37
C GLU A 112 -7.30 -18.47 -5.86
N ALA A 113 -8.33 -19.28 -5.68
CA ALA A 113 -9.58 -18.79 -5.10
C ALA A 113 -9.33 -18.22 -3.69
N GLY A 114 -9.74 -16.98 -3.46
CA GLY A 114 -9.57 -16.29 -2.18
C GLY A 114 -8.33 -15.39 -2.07
N ASP A 115 -7.37 -15.45 -2.99
CA ASP A 115 -6.15 -14.64 -2.94
C ASP A 115 -6.45 -13.14 -3.00
N ILE A 116 -7.34 -12.74 -3.91
CA ILE A 116 -7.76 -11.32 -4.00
C ILE A 116 -8.48 -10.90 -2.72
N ASP A 117 -9.35 -11.75 -2.19
CA ASP A 117 -10.06 -11.47 -0.94
C ASP A 117 -9.10 -11.34 0.24
N ALA A 118 -8.05 -12.15 0.30
CA ALA A 118 -7.00 -12.04 1.30
C ALA A 118 -6.23 -10.72 1.18
N ALA A 119 -5.84 -10.31 -0.02
CA ALA A 119 -5.18 -9.03 -0.26
C ALA A 119 -6.09 -7.86 0.14
N LEU A 120 -7.37 -7.92 -0.23
CA LEU A 120 -8.35 -6.89 0.14
C LEU A 120 -8.61 -6.86 1.65
N THR A 121 -8.65 -8.02 2.31
CA THR A 121 -8.78 -8.12 3.77
C THR A 121 -7.56 -7.49 4.45
N THR A 122 -6.37 -7.74 3.93
CA THR A 122 -5.14 -7.12 4.44
C THR A 122 -5.16 -5.61 4.24
N ALA A 123 -5.48 -5.12 3.04
CA ALA A 123 -5.60 -3.69 2.77
C ALA A 123 -6.64 -3.02 3.70
N ASN A 124 -7.74 -3.72 4.00
CA ASN A 124 -8.76 -3.27 4.94
C ASN A 124 -8.26 -3.23 6.38
N ALA A 125 -7.52 -4.24 6.81
CA ALA A 125 -7.00 -4.34 8.19
C ALA A 125 -5.95 -3.28 8.52
N ILE A 126 -5.17 -2.85 7.52
CA ILE A 126 -4.12 -1.83 7.64
C ILE A 126 -4.55 -0.44 7.15
N GLY A 127 -5.83 -0.21 6.88
CA GLY A 127 -6.37 1.12 6.60
C GLY A 127 -6.38 1.99 7.87
N ASP A 128 -6.09 3.29 7.70
CA ASP A 128 -5.99 4.23 8.82
C ASP A 128 -7.26 4.27 9.68
N ASP A 129 -8.44 4.22 9.06
CA ASP A 129 -9.72 4.21 9.76
C ASP A 129 -9.90 2.96 10.63
N THR A 130 -9.48 1.81 10.14
CA THR A 130 -9.53 0.54 10.89
C THR A 130 -8.56 0.56 12.05
N LEU A 131 -7.30 0.97 11.82
CA LEU A 131 -6.27 1.05 12.85
C LEU A 131 -6.63 2.07 13.94
N GLN A 132 -7.15 3.25 13.57
CA GLN A 132 -7.55 4.28 14.52
C GLN A 132 -8.76 3.83 15.36
N ARG A 133 -9.75 3.18 14.72
CA ARG A 133 -10.92 2.66 15.45
C ARG A 133 -10.53 1.60 16.47
N GLN A 134 -9.60 0.72 16.13
CA GLN A 134 -9.07 -0.30 17.05
C GLN A 134 -8.27 0.30 18.20
N ALA A 135 -7.46 1.34 17.91
CA ALA A 135 -6.57 1.95 18.90
C ALA A 135 -7.29 2.94 19.84
N THR A 136 -8.21 3.76 19.32
CA THR A 136 -8.78 4.90 20.05
C THR A 136 -10.31 4.96 20.05
N GLY A 137 -10.99 4.08 19.31
CA GLY A 137 -12.43 4.10 19.10
C GLY A 137 -12.94 5.22 18.20
N ARG A 138 -12.05 6.09 17.70
CA ARG A 138 -12.38 7.26 16.87
C ARG A 138 -11.64 7.21 15.55
N VAL A 139 -12.22 7.86 14.53
CA VAL A 139 -11.62 7.99 13.19
C VAL A 139 -11.44 9.48 12.91
N VAL A 140 -10.23 9.89 12.54
CA VAL A 140 -9.87 11.28 12.22
C VAL A 140 -9.25 11.31 10.81
N PRO A 141 -10.04 11.56 9.76
CA PRO A 141 -9.57 11.49 8.36
C PRO A 141 -8.39 12.42 8.06
N ASP A 142 -8.34 13.60 8.64
CA ASP A 142 -7.25 14.57 8.43
C ASP A 142 -5.89 14.07 8.97
N SER A 143 -5.88 13.03 9.78
CA SER A 143 -4.66 12.40 10.29
C SER A 143 -4.25 11.16 9.49
N PHE A 144 -4.99 10.77 8.46
CA PHE A 144 -4.66 9.60 7.64
C PHE A 144 -3.34 9.81 6.90
N THR A 145 -2.52 8.77 6.87
CA THR A 145 -1.25 8.73 6.13
C THR A 145 -1.18 7.59 5.12
N HIS A 146 -2.05 6.57 5.25
CA HIS A 146 -2.12 5.41 4.35
C HIS A 146 -3.45 5.34 3.58
N GLY A 147 -4.43 6.16 3.95
CA GLY A 147 -5.78 6.13 3.42
C GLY A 147 -6.70 5.17 4.16
N SER A 148 -8.01 5.33 3.94
CA SER A 148 -9.00 4.43 4.53
C SER A 148 -8.94 3.04 3.90
N ALA A 149 -9.42 2.05 4.63
CA ALA A 149 -9.56 0.69 4.14
C ALA A 149 -10.32 0.62 2.81
N ALA A 150 -11.41 1.38 2.68
CA ALA A 150 -12.20 1.45 1.45
C ALA A 150 -11.42 2.05 0.27
N GLN A 151 -10.64 3.12 0.49
CA GLN A 151 -9.81 3.74 -0.54
C GLN A 151 -8.71 2.79 -1.01
N ARG A 152 -8.01 2.12 -0.10
CA ARG A 152 -6.97 1.15 -0.42
C ARG A 152 -7.52 0.01 -1.28
N LYS A 153 -8.64 -0.56 -0.86
CA LYS A 153 -9.37 -1.58 -1.59
C LYS A 153 -9.77 -1.13 -3.00
N GLN A 154 -10.36 0.05 -3.10
CA GLN A 154 -10.79 0.63 -4.38
C GLN A 154 -9.62 0.77 -5.35
N TRP A 155 -8.51 1.35 -4.91
CA TRP A 155 -7.36 1.59 -5.78
C TRP A 155 -6.63 0.31 -6.17
N PHE A 156 -6.49 -0.65 -5.26
CA PHE A 156 -6.00 -1.99 -5.62
C PHE A 156 -6.85 -2.61 -6.73
N MET A 157 -8.17 -2.60 -6.57
CA MET A 157 -9.10 -3.16 -7.58
C MET A 157 -9.05 -2.40 -8.89
N THR A 158 -8.86 -1.07 -8.88
CA THR A 158 -8.65 -0.28 -10.10
C THR A 158 -7.43 -0.78 -10.86
N GLY A 159 -6.31 -0.95 -10.19
CA GLY A 159 -5.09 -1.49 -10.80
C GLY A 159 -5.27 -2.91 -11.34
N TYR A 160 -5.90 -3.78 -10.55
CA TYR A 160 -6.16 -5.16 -10.94
C TYR A 160 -7.09 -5.26 -12.16
N GLN A 161 -8.16 -4.49 -12.22
CA GLN A 161 -9.12 -4.55 -13.32
C GLN A 161 -8.56 -3.91 -14.61
N GLN A 162 -7.87 -2.77 -14.50
CA GLN A 162 -7.36 -2.05 -15.65
C GLN A 162 -6.02 -2.59 -16.16
N GLY A 163 -5.14 -3.08 -15.30
CA GLY A 163 -3.85 -3.66 -15.63
C GLY A 163 -2.85 -2.68 -16.26
N THR A 164 -3.04 -1.36 -16.08
CA THR A 164 -2.19 -0.31 -16.63
C THR A 164 -1.74 0.68 -15.57
N VAL A 165 -0.50 1.16 -15.68
CA VAL A 165 0.06 2.16 -14.76
C VAL A 165 -0.70 3.49 -14.86
N GLN A 166 -1.20 3.82 -16.05
CA GLN A 166 -1.97 5.05 -16.29
C GLN A 166 -3.27 5.11 -15.48
N ALA A 167 -3.88 3.95 -15.19
CA ALA A 167 -5.07 3.88 -14.35
C ALA A 167 -4.79 4.30 -12.89
N CYS A 168 -3.52 4.29 -12.46
CA CYS A 168 -3.10 4.60 -11.10
C CYS A 168 -2.85 6.09 -10.86
N ASN A 169 -3.59 6.98 -11.54
CA ASN A 169 -3.43 8.43 -11.37
C ASN A 169 -4.20 8.94 -10.15
N THR A 170 -3.68 8.75 -8.95
CA THR A 170 -4.28 9.25 -7.70
C THR A 170 -4.12 10.77 -7.51
N PHE A 171 -3.32 11.42 -8.35
CA PHE A 171 -3.04 12.86 -8.31
C PHE A 171 -3.87 13.65 -9.33
N GLY A 172 -4.57 12.99 -10.25
CA GLY A 172 -5.52 13.59 -11.14
C GLY A 172 -6.63 14.23 -10.31
N GLY A 173 -6.67 15.55 -10.29
CA GLY A 173 -7.77 16.27 -9.68
C GLY A 173 -9.04 15.99 -10.46
N GLY A 174 -10.13 15.69 -9.74
CA GLY A 174 -11.45 15.83 -10.30
C GLY A 174 -11.71 17.29 -10.71
#